data_2aed0071d46c38664d5fbf84375e831d
#
_entry.id   2aed0071d46c38664d5fbf84375e831d
#
_cell.length_a   1.000
_cell.length_b   1.000
_cell.length_c   1.000
_cell.angle_alpha   90.00
_cell.angle_beta   90.00
_cell.angle_gamma   90.00
#
_symmetry.space_group_name_H-M   'P 1'
#
loop_
_entity.id
_entity.type
_entity.pdbx_description
1 polymer ?
#
loop_
_entity_poly.entity_id
_entity_poly.type
_entity_poly.pdbx_seq_one_letter_code
_entity_poly.pdbx_strand_id
1 'polypeptide(L)'
;EANLFSNLTTNPTSLLIKTQHEFSVQVSDSLTKQFENKIDVRTWGGPNAILEIVPKGVQKAMSVSVIADSLNIDQKDVIAFGDEHNDLELLDYAGWGVAMSNGIDQLKNVANDVTTQTNDEDGLANYLERYLSL
;
A
#
# COMPACT_ATOMS: atom_id res chain seq x y z
N GLU A 1 -25.63 -14.23 16.64
CA GLU A 1 -24.29 -13.98 16.08
C GLU A 1 -24.26 -14.56 14.67
N ALA A 2 -24.05 -13.73 13.65
CA ALA A 2 -23.89 -14.22 12.29
C ALA A 2 -22.54 -14.96 12.21
N ASN A 3 -22.57 -16.24 11.84
CA ASN A 3 -21.34 -16.98 11.59
C ASN A 3 -20.73 -16.48 10.28
N LEU A 4 -19.69 -15.64 10.38
CA LEU A 4 -18.99 -15.06 9.24
C LEU A 4 -18.56 -16.14 8.22
N PHE A 5 -18.12 -17.29 8.69
CA PHE A 5 -17.59 -18.36 7.84
C PHE A 5 -18.67 -19.13 7.07
N SER A 6 -19.92 -19.15 7.55
CA SER A 6 -21.01 -19.87 6.86
C SER A 6 -21.42 -19.25 5.52
N ASN A 7 -21.06 -17.98 5.29
CA ASN A 7 -21.41 -17.23 4.09
C ASN A 7 -20.24 -17.06 3.11
N LEU A 8 -19.04 -17.55 3.47
CA LEU A 8 -17.88 -17.49 2.57
C LEU A 8 -17.94 -18.65 1.57
N THR A 9 -18.08 -18.34 0.30
CA THR A 9 -18.04 -19.34 -0.80
C THR A 9 -16.63 -19.59 -1.31
N THR A 10 -15.70 -18.67 -1.02
CA THR A 10 -14.27 -18.73 -1.39
C THR A 10 -13.42 -18.18 -0.26
N ASN A 11 -12.14 -18.53 -0.24
CA ASN A 11 -11.21 -17.92 0.71
C ASN A 11 -11.06 -16.42 0.43
N PRO A 12 -11.15 -15.55 1.44
CA PRO A 12 -10.95 -14.11 1.27
C PRO A 12 -9.50 -13.81 0.92
N THR A 13 -9.28 -12.79 0.09
CA THR A 13 -7.93 -12.27 -0.24
C THR A 13 -7.39 -11.35 0.86
N SER A 14 -8.27 -10.66 1.57
CA SER A 14 -7.97 -9.85 2.74
C SER A 14 -9.13 -9.82 3.72
N LEU A 15 -8.85 -9.43 4.97
CA LEU A 15 -9.85 -9.19 6.00
C LEU A 15 -9.68 -7.78 6.54
N LEU A 16 -10.78 -7.05 6.67
CA LEU A 16 -10.80 -5.72 7.29
C LEU A 16 -11.45 -5.78 8.65
N ILE A 17 -10.76 -5.28 9.67
CA ILE A 17 -11.29 -5.16 11.03
C ILE A 17 -11.40 -3.68 11.37
N LYS A 18 -12.62 -3.22 11.63
CA LYS A 18 -12.84 -1.91 12.23
C LYS A 18 -12.72 -2.05 13.74
N THR A 19 -11.82 -1.28 14.34
CA THR A 19 -11.60 -1.23 15.79
C THR A 19 -11.72 0.21 16.30
N GLN A 20 -11.47 0.42 17.59
CA GLN A 20 -11.29 1.74 18.15
C GLN A 20 -9.80 2.09 18.16
N HIS A 21 -9.44 3.36 17.98
CA HIS A 21 -8.03 3.79 17.90
C HIS A 21 -7.19 3.32 19.09
N GLU A 22 -7.75 3.36 20.30
CA GLU A 22 -7.08 2.93 21.52
C GLU A 22 -6.72 1.45 21.55
N PHE A 23 -7.42 0.60 20.79
CA PHE A 23 -7.18 -0.86 20.74
C PHE A 23 -6.47 -1.31 19.48
N SER A 24 -6.28 -0.44 18.47
CA SER A 24 -5.76 -0.84 17.16
C SER A 24 -4.37 -1.49 17.26
N VAL A 25 -3.46 -0.90 18.03
CA VAL A 25 -2.09 -1.43 18.23
C VAL A 25 -2.15 -2.78 18.95
N GLN A 26 -2.92 -2.87 20.05
CA GLN A 26 -3.02 -4.11 20.82
C GLN A 26 -3.61 -5.26 19.99
N VAL A 27 -4.63 -4.98 19.16
CA VAL A 27 -5.24 -5.99 18.26
C VAL A 27 -4.25 -6.40 17.18
N SER A 28 -3.55 -5.45 16.56
CA SER A 28 -2.53 -5.71 15.56
C SER A 28 -1.42 -6.61 16.11
N ASP A 29 -0.86 -6.27 17.28
CA ASP A 29 0.21 -7.03 17.92
C ASP A 29 -0.24 -8.45 18.27
N SER A 30 -1.47 -8.58 18.79
CA SER A 30 -2.04 -9.88 19.16
C SER A 30 -2.21 -10.78 17.94
N LEU A 31 -2.73 -10.24 16.82
CA LEU A 31 -2.89 -10.97 15.57
C LEU A 31 -1.55 -11.37 14.97
N THR A 32 -0.60 -10.43 14.91
CA THR A 32 0.75 -10.68 14.39
C THR A 32 1.44 -11.78 15.19
N LYS A 33 1.34 -11.74 16.51
CA LYS A 33 1.91 -12.77 17.40
C LYS A 33 1.23 -14.13 17.24
N GLN A 34 -0.11 -14.15 17.12
CA GLN A 34 -0.88 -15.40 17.03
C GLN A 34 -0.67 -16.12 15.69
N PHE A 35 -0.46 -15.36 14.61
CA PHE A 35 -0.36 -15.87 13.25
C PHE A 35 1.01 -15.61 12.62
N GLU A 36 2.06 -15.63 13.42
CA GLU A 36 3.45 -15.41 12.98
C GLU A 36 3.77 -16.09 11.64
N ASN A 37 4.41 -15.33 10.74
CA ASN A 37 4.80 -15.79 9.40
C ASN A 37 3.66 -16.20 8.44
N LYS A 38 2.39 -16.02 8.81
CA LYS A 38 1.25 -16.33 7.94
C LYS A 38 0.55 -15.10 7.40
N ILE A 39 0.57 -14.00 8.17
CA ILE A 39 -0.15 -12.78 7.83
C ILE A 39 0.72 -11.54 8.04
N ASP A 40 0.37 -10.49 7.33
CA ASP A 40 0.74 -9.11 7.64
C ASP A 40 -0.51 -8.35 8.09
N VAL A 41 -0.36 -7.53 9.14
CA VAL A 41 -1.41 -6.65 9.65
C VAL A 41 -1.00 -5.22 9.37
N ARG A 42 -1.84 -4.48 8.64
CA ARG A 42 -1.59 -3.10 8.24
C ARG A 42 -2.66 -2.19 8.83
N THR A 43 -2.29 -0.99 9.18
CA THR A 43 -3.22 0.06 9.58
C THR A 43 -3.53 0.96 8.39
N TRP A 44 -4.80 1.30 8.20
CA TRP A 44 -5.16 2.36 7.28
C TRP A 44 -5.00 3.71 7.98
N GLY A 45 -4.48 4.68 7.27
CA GLY A 45 -4.48 6.07 7.69
C GLY A 45 -5.91 6.66 7.78
N GLY A 46 -6.03 7.87 8.34
CA GLY A 46 -7.29 8.60 8.42
C GLY A 46 -8.11 8.36 9.69
N PRO A 47 -9.37 8.81 9.70
CA PRO A 47 -10.19 8.93 10.93
C PRO A 47 -10.72 7.58 11.45
N ASN A 48 -10.64 6.52 10.65
CA ASN A 48 -11.13 5.19 11.02
C ASN A 48 -9.98 4.28 11.39
N ALA A 49 -10.06 3.64 12.56
CA ALA A 49 -9.12 2.61 12.97
C ALA A 49 -9.44 1.29 12.25
N ILE A 50 -8.96 1.14 11.04
CA ILE A 50 -9.12 -0.07 10.23
C ILE A 50 -7.79 -0.83 10.20
N LEU A 51 -7.85 -2.11 10.53
CA LEU A 51 -6.75 -3.06 10.32
C LEU A 51 -7.07 -3.91 9.10
N GLU A 52 -6.12 -3.97 8.18
CA GLU A 52 -6.15 -4.87 7.04
C GLU A 52 -5.23 -6.06 7.31
N ILE A 53 -5.77 -7.27 7.17
CA ILE A 53 -5.03 -8.51 7.32
C ILE A 53 -4.89 -9.14 5.94
N VAL A 54 -3.66 -9.37 5.51
CA VAL A 54 -3.34 -10.02 4.24
C VAL A 54 -2.40 -11.20 4.47
N PRO A 55 -2.31 -12.16 3.55
CA PRO A 55 -1.28 -13.19 3.61
C PRO A 55 0.12 -12.57 3.68
N LYS A 56 1.04 -13.25 4.38
CA LYS A 56 2.41 -12.78 4.55
C LYS A 56 3.09 -12.47 3.23
N GLY A 57 3.69 -11.28 3.14
CA GLY A 57 4.42 -10.82 1.96
C GLY A 57 3.57 -10.27 0.80
N VAL A 58 2.24 -10.31 0.93
CA VAL A 58 1.36 -9.67 -0.07
C VAL A 58 1.46 -8.16 0.06
N GLN A 59 1.97 -7.48 -0.96
CA GLN A 59 2.15 -6.03 -1.01
C GLN A 59 2.05 -5.51 -2.45
N LYS A 60 1.88 -4.21 -2.61
CA LYS A 60 1.72 -3.57 -3.94
C LYS A 60 2.90 -3.84 -4.86
N ALA A 61 4.13 -3.78 -4.33
CA ALA A 61 5.34 -4.06 -5.08
C ALA A 61 5.35 -5.47 -5.70
N MET A 62 4.95 -6.49 -4.94
CA MET A 62 4.86 -7.85 -5.45
C MET A 62 3.89 -7.98 -6.62
N SER A 63 2.73 -7.31 -6.52
CA SER A 63 1.75 -7.34 -7.62
C SER A 63 2.27 -6.66 -8.88
N VAL A 64 2.97 -5.53 -8.71
CA VAL A 64 3.59 -4.81 -9.83
C VAL A 64 4.72 -5.63 -10.44
N SER A 65 5.57 -6.29 -9.64
CA SER A 65 6.64 -7.14 -10.16
C SER A 65 6.11 -8.28 -11.02
N VAL A 66 5.06 -8.98 -10.57
CA VAL A 66 4.43 -10.05 -11.35
C VAL A 66 3.88 -9.54 -12.69
N ILE A 67 3.26 -8.35 -12.70
CA ILE A 67 2.75 -7.75 -13.93
C ILE A 67 3.92 -7.34 -14.85
N ALA A 68 4.93 -6.67 -14.33
CA ALA A 68 6.10 -6.26 -15.09
C ALA A 68 6.81 -7.46 -15.72
N ASP A 69 7.04 -8.52 -14.96
CA ASP A 69 7.62 -9.78 -15.46
C ASP A 69 6.77 -10.38 -16.58
N SER A 70 5.44 -10.41 -16.41
CA SER A 70 4.53 -10.96 -17.44
C SER A 70 4.53 -10.18 -18.76
N LEU A 71 4.88 -8.90 -18.70
CA LEU A 71 4.97 -7.99 -19.83
C LEU A 71 6.42 -7.82 -20.34
N ASN A 72 7.41 -8.49 -19.73
CA ASN A 72 8.84 -8.31 -20.00
C ASN A 72 9.30 -6.86 -19.84
N ILE A 73 8.80 -6.16 -18.81
CA ILE A 73 9.20 -4.81 -18.41
C ILE A 73 10.24 -4.93 -17.31
N ASP A 74 11.42 -4.33 -17.51
CA ASP A 74 12.43 -4.28 -16.48
C ASP A 74 11.97 -3.38 -15.31
N GLN A 75 12.31 -3.75 -14.08
CA GLN A 75 12.03 -2.96 -12.87
C GLN A 75 12.45 -1.48 -13.01
N LYS A 76 13.61 -1.22 -13.63
CA LYS A 76 14.14 0.13 -13.87
C LYS A 76 13.24 1.02 -14.73
N ASP A 77 12.35 0.40 -15.53
CA ASP A 77 11.43 1.08 -16.45
C ASP A 77 10.02 1.26 -15.82
N VAL A 78 9.88 0.93 -14.54
CA VAL A 78 8.66 1.14 -13.76
C VAL A 78 8.72 2.49 -13.07
N ILE A 79 7.70 3.33 -13.26
CA ILE A 79 7.45 4.52 -12.45
C ILE A 79 6.27 4.24 -11.51
N ALA A 80 6.40 4.62 -10.23
CA ALA A 80 5.37 4.43 -9.23
C ALA A 80 5.09 5.72 -8.47
N PHE A 81 3.84 5.90 -8.07
CA PHE A 81 3.38 7.02 -7.24
C PHE A 81 2.74 6.49 -5.96
N GLY A 82 2.89 7.23 -4.87
CA GLY A 82 2.29 6.85 -3.60
C GLY A 82 2.20 8.01 -2.61
N ASP A 83 1.34 7.85 -1.59
CA ASP A 83 1.10 8.85 -0.55
C ASP A 83 1.05 8.27 0.87
N GLU A 84 0.90 6.95 1.02
CA GLU A 84 0.69 6.30 2.32
C GLU A 84 1.69 5.16 2.60
N HIS A 85 1.69 4.67 3.84
CA HIS A 85 2.60 3.61 4.32
C HIS A 85 2.62 2.36 3.45
N ASN A 86 1.49 1.98 2.87
CA ASN A 86 1.37 0.80 2.02
C ASN A 86 1.99 0.96 0.62
N ASP A 87 2.56 2.13 0.33
CA ASP A 87 3.26 2.44 -0.92
C ASP A 87 4.79 2.40 -0.76
N LEU A 88 5.30 2.26 0.47
CA LEU A 88 6.74 2.29 0.73
C LEU A 88 7.50 1.26 -0.11
N GLU A 89 7.07 0.00 -0.05
CA GLU A 89 7.71 -1.07 -0.81
C GLU A 89 7.53 -0.90 -2.32
N LEU A 90 6.44 -0.27 -2.75
CA LEU A 90 6.19 -0.01 -4.16
C LEU A 90 7.14 1.06 -4.71
N LEU A 91 7.36 2.15 -3.98
CA LEU A 91 8.29 3.19 -4.38
C LEU A 91 9.74 2.72 -4.33
N ASP A 92 10.10 1.92 -3.33
CA ASP A 92 11.43 1.30 -3.21
C ASP A 92 11.69 0.28 -4.35
N TYR A 93 10.66 -0.46 -4.75
CA TYR A 93 10.74 -1.41 -5.88
C TYR A 93 10.89 -0.70 -7.22
N ALA A 94 10.17 0.38 -7.48
CA ALA A 94 10.13 1.03 -8.78
C ALA A 94 11.50 1.56 -9.22
N GLY A 95 11.78 1.56 -10.51
CA GLY A 95 12.96 2.23 -11.06
C GLY A 95 12.93 3.74 -10.84
N TRP A 96 11.72 4.31 -10.72
CA TRP A 96 11.48 5.70 -10.35
C TRP A 96 10.25 5.84 -9.46
N GLY A 97 10.45 5.96 -8.16
CA GLY A 97 9.40 6.17 -7.17
C GLY A 97 9.15 7.65 -6.93
N VAL A 98 7.91 8.08 -6.96
CA VAL A 98 7.49 9.47 -6.76
C VAL A 98 6.50 9.57 -5.61
N ALA A 99 6.83 10.31 -4.56
CA ALA A 99 5.90 10.59 -3.49
C ALA A 99 4.96 11.74 -3.85
N MET A 100 3.69 11.63 -3.48
CA MET A 100 2.78 12.77 -3.58
C MET A 100 3.16 13.86 -2.57
N SER A 101 2.95 15.14 -2.90
CA SER A 101 3.29 16.27 -2.01
C SER A 101 2.56 16.23 -0.67
N ASN A 102 1.35 15.66 -0.64
CA ASN A 102 0.59 15.40 0.59
C ASN A 102 0.93 14.05 1.25
N GLY A 103 1.85 13.27 0.66
CA GLY A 103 2.26 11.98 1.21
C GLY A 103 3.02 12.11 2.53
N ILE A 104 3.11 10.99 3.25
CA ILE A 104 3.82 10.90 4.54
C ILE A 104 5.33 11.14 4.37
N ASP A 105 5.98 11.67 5.41
CA ASP A 105 7.41 12.00 5.37
C ASP A 105 8.30 10.77 5.12
N GLN A 106 7.93 9.60 5.65
CA GLN A 106 8.67 8.36 5.40
C GLN A 106 8.73 8.03 3.91
N LEU A 107 7.62 8.23 3.18
CA LEU A 107 7.55 7.97 1.76
C LEU A 107 8.39 8.96 0.96
N LYS A 108 8.34 10.24 1.32
CA LYS A 108 9.16 11.29 0.71
C LYS A 108 10.66 11.05 0.88
N ASN A 109 11.06 10.40 1.97
CA ASN A 109 12.46 10.08 2.25
C ASN A 109 13.02 8.92 1.40
N VAL A 110 12.16 8.01 0.93
CA VAL A 110 12.56 6.87 0.08
C VAL A 110 12.33 7.12 -1.40
N ALA A 111 11.47 8.08 -1.75
CA ALA A 111 11.16 8.42 -3.13
C ALA A 111 12.33 9.07 -3.86
N ASN A 112 12.41 8.87 -5.18
CA ASN A 112 13.37 9.55 -6.04
C ASN A 112 12.98 11.01 -6.28
N ASP A 113 11.68 11.34 -6.26
CA ASP A 113 11.14 12.67 -6.45
C ASP A 113 9.82 12.86 -5.69
N VAL A 114 9.35 14.10 -5.60
CA VAL A 114 8.09 14.47 -4.96
C VAL A 114 7.28 15.36 -5.89
N THR A 115 5.97 15.10 -6.01
CA THR A 115 5.10 15.96 -6.82
C THR A 115 5.00 17.37 -6.23
N THR A 116 4.81 18.37 -7.06
CA THR A 116 4.63 19.76 -6.60
C THR A 116 3.24 20.04 -6.06
N GLN A 117 2.27 19.21 -6.45
CA GLN A 117 0.85 19.33 -6.09
C GLN A 117 0.37 18.04 -5.43
N THR A 118 -0.72 18.16 -4.69
CA THR A 118 -1.37 17.04 -4.01
C THR A 118 -2.13 16.14 -4.97
N ASN A 119 -2.60 15.00 -4.48
CA ASN A 119 -3.52 14.13 -5.24
C ASN A 119 -4.83 14.83 -5.61
N ASP A 120 -5.33 15.77 -4.78
CA ASP A 120 -6.54 16.55 -5.01
C ASP A 120 -6.33 17.71 -6.01
N GLU A 121 -5.10 18.00 -6.39
CA GLU A 121 -4.69 19.09 -7.29
C GLU A 121 -4.06 18.58 -8.59
N ASP A 122 -4.44 17.38 -9.00
CA ASP A 122 -3.94 16.71 -10.21
C ASP A 122 -2.41 16.49 -10.22
N GLY A 123 -1.79 16.36 -9.04
CA GLY A 123 -0.34 16.27 -8.88
C GLY A 123 0.30 15.15 -9.69
N LEU A 124 -0.35 13.99 -9.79
CA LEU A 124 0.13 12.87 -10.59
C LEU A 124 0.09 13.21 -12.09
N ALA A 125 -1.03 13.74 -12.59
CA ALA A 125 -1.20 14.07 -14.00
C ALA A 125 -0.18 15.13 -14.42
N ASN A 126 -0.07 16.23 -13.67
CA ASN A 126 0.88 17.30 -13.94
C ASN A 126 2.35 16.83 -13.87
N TYR A 127 2.65 15.88 -13.00
CA TYR A 127 3.98 15.27 -12.93
C TYR A 127 4.27 14.47 -14.19
N LEU A 128 3.35 13.61 -14.62
CA LEU A 128 3.52 12.77 -15.82
C LEU A 128 3.63 13.61 -17.10
N GLU A 129 2.80 14.64 -17.28
CA GLU A 129 2.88 15.56 -18.41
C GLU A 129 4.28 16.19 -18.52
N ARG A 130 4.80 16.67 -17.39
CA ARG A 130 6.16 17.27 -17.35
C ARG A 130 7.24 16.20 -17.59
N TYR A 131 7.13 15.03 -16.95
CA TYR A 131 8.12 13.96 -17.03
C TYR A 131 8.21 13.35 -18.43
N LEU A 132 7.06 13.16 -19.08
CA LEU A 132 6.97 12.59 -20.44
C LEU A 132 7.04 13.63 -21.54
N SER A 133 7.11 14.93 -21.20
CA SER A 133 7.13 16.05 -22.15
C SER A 133 5.90 16.05 -23.10
N LEU A 134 4.72 15.78 -22.54
CA LEU A 134 3.45 15.74 -23.24
C LEU A 134 2.85 17.12 -23.43
#